data_ca55887e3d328c0d6ed27ba53d7a5d81
#
_entry.id   ca55887e3d328c0d6ed27ba53d7a5d81
#
_cell.length_a   1.000
_cell.length_b   1.000
_cell.length_c   1.000
_cell.angle_alpha   90.00
_cell.angle_beta   90.00
_cell.angle_gamma   90.00
#
_symmetry.space_group_name_H-M   'P 1'
#
loop_
_entity.id
_entity.type
_entity.pdbx_description
1 polymer ?
#
loop_
_entity_poly.entity_id
_entity_poly.type
_entity_poly.pdbx_seq_one_letter_code
_entity_poly.pdbx_strand_id
1 'polypeptide(L)'
;VTGGLRGAVVWAVTPYIPEAPFRIWLGEGQPVAEIPDARTYARQARHHGLEAEQTFLVRGKLRPVVLLQDRPRGVLPEIVALRMVRLEALSQRRQQSIRSGREPSLFHLAVDRSRYGLAKEMAVDLNALARVHATAFLPRAVGRLDDNELRVLGQRLAEHLDIDLEPLIAARVEQRLDELTG
;
A
#
# COMPACT_ATOMS: atom_id res chain seq x y z
N VAL A 1 14.56 -8.43 15.12
CA VAL A 1 13.15 -8.08 15.37
C VAL A 1 12.37 -9.37 15.45
N THR A 2 12.07 -9.83 16.67
CA THR A 2 11.38 -11.11 16.96
C THR A 2 9.84 -11.04 16.82
N GLY A 3 9.29 -9.95 16.34
CA GLY A 3 7.86 -9.79 16.04
C GLY A 3 7.62 -9.76 14.55
N GLY A 4 6.49 -10.33 14.09
CA GLY A 4 6.07 -10.26 12.67
C GLY A 4 6.08 -8.83 12.12
N LEU A 5 6.15 -8.66 10.81
CA LEU A 5 6.18 -7.35 10.16
C LEU A 5 4.78 -6.71 10.04
N ARG A 6 3.72 -7.50 10.14
CA ARG A 6 2.34 -7.01 10.01
C ARG A 6 2.05 -5.93 11.06
N GLY A 7 1.51 -4.82 10.62
CA GLY A 7 1.24 -3.65 11.45
C GLY A 7 2.42 -2.74 11.69
N ALA A 8 3.63 -3.13 11.28
CA ALA A 8 4.78 -2.24 11.41
C ALA A 8 4.62 -1.01 10.53
N VAL A 9 4.98 0.15 11.09
CA VAL A 9 5.12 1.41 10.36
C VAL A 9 6.57 1.54 9.93
N VAL A 10 6.81 1.61 8.64
CA VAL A 10 8.15 1.74 8.05
C VAL A 10 8.17 2.87 7.03
N TRP A 11 9.36 3.42 6.77
CA TRP A 11 9.56 4.32 5.65
C TRP A 11 9.90 3.51 4.40
N ALA A 12 9.14 3.72 3.33
CA ALA A 12 9.34 3.01 2.07
C ALA A 12 9.37 3.98 0.87
N VAL A 13 10.18 3.63 -0.13
CA VAL A 13 10.10 4.28 -1.43
C VAL A 13 8.84 3.79 -2.13
N THR A 14 7.86 4.68 -2.26
CA THR A 14 6.60 4.38 -2.93
C THR A 14 6.55 5.11 -4.27
N PRO A 15 6.43 4.39 -5.40
CA PRO A 15 6.25 5.03 -6.69
C PRO A 15 4.88 5.72 -6.75
N TYR A 16 4.79 6.77 -7.55
CA TYR A 16 3.49 7.30 -7.98
C TYR A 16 2.89 6.36 -9.03
N ILE A 17 1.56 6.35 -9.12
CA ILE A 17 0.89 5.66 -10.21
C ILE A 17 1.33 6.33 -11.51
N PRO A 18 1.75 5.56 -12.52
CA PRO A 18 2.10 6.13 -13.81
C PRO A 18 0.91 6.85 -14.43
N GLU A 19 1.11 8.12 -14.76
CA GLU A 19 0.13 8.97 -15.43
C GLU A 19 0.66 9.35 -16.81
N ALA A 20 -0.23 9.50 -17.77
CA ALA A 20 0.13 9.98 -19.10
C ALA A 20 0.55 11.48 -19.04
N PRO A 21 1.54 11.92 -19.83
CA PRO A 21 2.32 11.11 -20.76
C PRO A 21 3.26 10.13 -20.04
N PHE A 22 3.31 8.88 -20.52
CA PHE A 22 4.20 7.87 -19.98
C PHE A 22 5.64 8.14 -20.41
N ARG A 23 6.59 8.00 -19.48
CA ARG A 23 8.02 8.13 -19.76
C ARG A 23 8.65 6.76 -19.75
N ILE A 24 9.26 6.38 -20.87
CA ILE A 24 9.87 5.06 -21.06
C ILE A 24 11.37 5.23 -21.26
N TRP A 25 12.14 4.44 -20.55
CA TRP A 25 13.58 4.35 -20.75
C TRP A 25 13.90 3.32 -21.84
N LEU A 26 14.56 3.77 -22.89
CA LEU A 26 14.89 2.94 -24.05
C LEU A 26 16.26 2.25 -23.94
N GLY A 27 17.04 2.57 -22.89
CA GLY A 27 18.37 2.03 -22.68
C GLY A 27 19.41 3.10 -22.40
N GLU A 28 20.60 2.67 -22.04
CA GLU A 28 21.73 3.55 -21.76
C GLU A 28 22.12 4.34 -23.03
N GLY A 29 22.34 5.64 -22.86
CA GLY A 29 22.66 6.55 -23.99
C GLY A 29 21.47 6.90 -24.89
N GLN A 30 20.29 6.35 -24.66
CA GLN A 30 19.11 6.69 -25.42
C GLN A 30 18.25 7.76 -24.72
N PRO A 31 17.57 8.64 -25.46
CA PRO A 31 16.66 9.61 -24.88
C PRO A 31 15.46 8.89 -24.25
N VAL A 32 14.89 9.49 -23.20
CA VAL A 32 13.61 9.03 -22.63
C VAL A 32 12.50 9.32 -23.63
N ALA A 33 11.75 8.28 -24.01
CA ALA A 33 10.59 8.46 -24.86
C ALA A 33 9.37 8.89 -24.04
N GLU A 34 8.57 9.82 -24.57
CA GLU A 34 7.29 10.20 -24.00
C GLU A 34 6.15 9.69 -24.87
N ILE A 35 5.23 8.96 -24.25
CA ILE A 35 4.05 8.39 -24.91
C ILE A 35 2.81 9.05 -24.34
N PRO A 36 2.02 9.76 -25.14
CA PRO A 36 0.98 10.66 -24.65
C PRO A 36 -0.18 9.94 -23.94
N ASP A 37 -0.47 8.71 -24.32
CA ASP A 37 -1.61 7.95 -23.77
C ASP A 37 -1.45 6.43 -23.93
N ALA A 38 -2.30 5.68 -23.24
CA ALA A 38 -2.30 4.22 -23.27
C ALA A 38 -2.63 3.63 -24.66
N ARG A 39 -3.41 4.32 -25.49
CA ARG A 39 -3.75 3.88 -26.84
C ARG A 39 -2.52 3.93 -27.75
N THR A 40 -1.76 5.01 -27.66
CA THR A 40 -0.50 5.15 -28.39
C THR A 40 0.53 4.13 -27.92
N TYR A 41 0.62 3.91 -26.59
CA TYR A 41 1.45 2.84 -26.03
C TYR A 41 1.06 1.47 -26.60
N ALA A 42 -0.22 1.10 -26.56
CA ALA A 42 -0.69 -0.19 -27.07
C ALA A 42 -0.43 -0.39 -28.57
N ARG A 43 -0.49 0.68 -29.37
CA ARG A 43 -0.12 0.60 -30.79
C ARG A 43 1.36 0.32 -30.99
N GLN A 44 2.22 1.01 -30.25
CA GLN A 44 3.68 0.79 -30.30
C GLN A 44 4.06 -0.61 -29.79
N ALA A 45 3.47 -1.05 -28.67
CA ALA A 45 3.69 -2.38 -28.12
C ALA A 45 3.33 -3.51 -29.10
N ARG A 46 2.32 -3.33 -29.96
CA ARG A 46 1.98 -4.31 -31.00
C ARG A 46 3.09 -4.50 -32.04
N HIS A 47 3.89 -3.48 -32.33
CA HIS A 47 5.02 -3.57 -33.24
C HIS A 47 6.21 -4.31 -32.65
N HIS A 48 6.35 -4.28 -31.31
CA HIS A 48 7.46 -4.93 -30.57
C HIS A 48 7.06 -6.24 -29.91
N GLY A 49 5.79 -6.66 -30.03
CA GLY A 49 5.20 -7.77 -29.27
C GLY A 49 4.56 -7.25 -27.97
N LEU A 50 3.32 -7.65 -27.70
CA LEU A 50 2.57 -7.22 -26.50
C LEU A 50 3.21 -7.67 -25.19
N GLU A 51 4.07 -8.69 -25.24
CA GLU A 51 4.78 -9.26 -24.08
C GLU A 51 6.17 -8.63 -23.87
N ALA A 52 6.59 -7.70 -24.75
CA ALA A 52 7.87 -7.04 -24.59
C ALA A 52 7.90 -6.19 -23.31
N GLU A 53 8.81 -6.54 -22.40
CA GLU A 53 9.02 -5.79 -21.17
C GLU A 53 9.53 -4.39 -21.46
N GLN A 54 8.96 -3.39 -20.80
CA GLN A 54 9.34 -1.99 -20.96
C GLN A 54 9.59 -1.34 -19.62
N THR A 55 10.65 -0.53 -19.53
CA THR A 55 11.00 0.19 -18.30
C THR A 55 10.34 1.56 -18.28
N PHE A 56 9.39 1.74 -17.36
CA PHE A 56 8.77 3.03 -17.12
C PHE A 56 9.56 3.85 -16.10
N LEU A 57 9.76 5.14 -16.38
CA LEU A 57 10.29 6.10 -15.43
C LEU A 57 9.14 6.71 -14.64
N VAL A 58 9.01 6.32 -13.40
CA VAL A 58 8.01 6.86 -12.48
C VAL A 58 8.66 7.67 -11.37
N ARG A 59 7.97 8.74 -10.94
CA ARG A 59 8.39 9.47 -9.74
C ARG A 59 8.13 8.60 -8.52
N GLY A 60 9.01 8.68 -7.54
CA GLY A 60 8.82 8.02 -6.24
C GLY A 60 9.05 8.99 -5.09
N LYS A 61 8.54 8.65 -3.93
CA LYS A 61 8.77 9.42 -2.71
C LYS A 61 8.92 8.47 -1.52
N LEU A 62 9.83 8.81 -0.62
CA LEU A 62 9.93 8.14 0.68
C LEU A 62 8.72 8.55 1.53
N ARG A 63 7.92 7.57 1.94
CA ARG A 63 6.69 7.76 2.72
C ARG A 63 6.59 6.73 3.84
N PRO A 64 5.93 7.07 4.95
CA PRO A 64 5.54 6.06 5.90
C PRO A 64 4.44 5.18 5.30
N VAL A 65 4.54 3.89 5.55
CA VAL A 65 3.57 2.86 5.15
C VAL A 65 3.29 1.93 6.31
N VAL A 66 2.12 1.33 6.33
CA VAL A 66 1.76 0.24 7.25
C VAL A 66 1.87 -1.07 6.49
N LEU A 67 2.67 -2.00 7.00
CA LEU A 67 2.81 -3.34 6.42
C LEU A 67 1.61 -4.21 6.81
N LEU A 68 0.99 -4.87 5.83
CA LEU A 68 -0.19 -5.72 6.03
C LEU A 68 0.15 -7.22 6.16
N GLN A 69 1.40 -7.59 5.93
CA GLN A 69 1.87 -8.98 5.93
C GLN A 69 3.09 -9.14 6.84
N ASP A 70 3.24 -10.31 7.44
CA ASP A 70 4.39 -10.64 8.29
C ASP A 70 5.66 -10.98 7.51
N ARG A 71 5.50 -11.42 6.28
CA ARG A 71 6.58 -11.82 5.38
C ARG A 71 6.12 -11.70 3.93
N PRO A 72 7.05 -11.58 2.99
CA PRO A 72 6.72 -11.67 1.58
C PRO A 72 5.96 -12.98 1.28
N ARG A 73 4.94 -12.88 0.43
CA ARG A 73 4.19 -14.02 -0.08
C ARG A 73 4.30 -14.03 -1.60
N GLY A 74 4.66 -15.17 -2.16
CA GLY A 74 4.85 -15.33 -3.60
C GLY A 74 6.32 -15.43 -4.00
N VAL A 75 6.57 -15.39 -5.32
CA VAL A 75 7.89 -15.57 -5.92
C VAL A 75 8.80 -14.34 -5.68
N LEU A 76 8.22 -13.15 -5.65
CA LEU A 76 8.96 -11.91 -5.43
C LEU A 76 8.97 -11.54 -3.94
N PRO A 77 10.08 -10.98 -3.42
CA PRO A 77 10.19 -10.54 -2.03
C PRO A 77 9.44 -9.22 -1.78
N GLU A 78 8.14 -9.22 -2.07
CA GLU A 78 7.26 -8.05 -1.93
C GLU A 78 6.30 -8.22 -0.76
N ILE A 79 6.01 -7.12 -0.09
CA ILE A 79 5.06 -7.03 1.01
C ILE A 79 3.97 -6.05 0.64
N VAL A 80 2.73 -6.42 0.90
CA VAL A 80 1.59 -5.53 0.74
C VAL A 80 1.58 -4.51 1.87
N ALA A 81 1.42 -3.24 1.51
CA ALA A 81 1.42 -2.12 2.41
C ALA A 81 0.36 -1.08 2.03
N LEU A 82 -0.08 -0.29 3.01
CA LEU A 82 -0.91 0.90 2.79
C LEU A 82 -0.07 2.15 3.00
N ARG A 83 -0.14 3.08 2.07
CA ARG A 83 0.52 4.38 2.18
C ARG A 83 -0.18 5.25 3.22
N MET A 84 0.58 6.20 3.77
CA MET A 84 0.06 7.16 4.71
C MET A 84 0.12 8.58 4.13
N VAL A 85 -0.85 9.40 4.53
CA VAL A 85 -0.94 10.82 4.18
C VAL A 85 -0.91 11.68 5.43
N ARG A 86 -0.31 12.86 5.36
CA ARG A 86 -0.32 13.83 6.46
C ARG A 86 -1.67 14.53 6.50
N LEU A 87 -2.28 14.63 7.68
CA LEU A 87 -3.53 15.35 7.81
C LEU A 87 -3.37 16.82 7.48
N GLU A 88 -2.28 17.45 7.89
CA GLU A 88 -1.99 18.87 7.60
C GLU A 88 -1.98 19.23 6.11
N ALA A 89 -1.77 18.24 5.23
CA ALA A 89 -1.82 18.44 3.77
C ALA A 89 -3.23 18.44 3.18
N LEU A 90 -4.25 18.18 4.00
CA LEU A 90 -5.65 18.10 3.60
C LEU A 90 -6.41 19.33 4.08
N SER A 91 -7.57 19.62 3.45
CA SER A 91 -8.43 20.71 3.91
C SER A 91 -8.95 20.48 5.35
N GLN A 92 -9.19 21.53 6.10
CA GLN A 92 -9.69 21.46 7.49
C GLN A 92 -10.94 20.59 7.62
N ARG A 93 -11.89 20.74 6.69
CA ARG A 93 -13.13 19.95 6.65
C ARG A 93 -12.80 18.45 6.56
N ARG A 94 -11.85 18.09 5.70
CA ARG A 94 -11.44 16.68 5.52
C ARG A 94 -10.69 16.16 6.75
N GLN A 95 -9.83 16.96 7.35
CA GLN A 95 -9.16 16.61 8.61
C GLN A 95 -10.17 16.28 9.72
N GLN A 96 -11.22 17.10 9.90
CA GLN A 96 -12.28 16.86 10.87
C GLN A 96 -13.06 15.57 10.57
N SER A 97 -13.39 15.32 9.29
CA SER A 97 -14.05 14.08 8.85
C SER A 97 -13.24 12.86 9.20
N ILE A 98 -11.91 12.91 8.99
CA ILE A 98 -10.98 11.81 9.30
C ILE A 98 -10.91 11.58 10.81
N ARG A 99 -10.71 12.64 11.62
CA ARG A 99 -10.63 12.53 13.09
C ARG A 99 -11.90 11.99 13.72
N SER A 100 -13.05 12.29 13.12
CA SER A 100 -14.35 11.76 13.56
C SER A 100 -14.71 10.39 13.00
N GLY A 101 -13.81 9.77 12.22
CA GLY A 101 -14.02 8.45 11.61
C GLY A 101 -15.05 8.41 10.48
N ARG A 102 -15.51 9.58 9.99
CA ARG A 102 -16.54 9.70 8.92
C ARG A 102 -15.96 9.63 7.51
N GLU A 103 -14.64 9.68 7.36
CA GLU A 103 -13.98 9.53 6.06
C GLU A 103 -13.74 8.04 5.79
N PRO A 104 -14.46 7.39 4.86
CA PRO A 104 -14.40 5.94 4.69
C PRO A 104 -13.07 5.47 4.11
N SER A 105 -12.41 6.31 3.31
CA SER A 105 -11.17 5.97 2.59
C SER A 105 -9.89 6.19 3.41
N LEU A 106 -10.00 6.75 4.61
CA LEU A 106 -8.85 7.12 5.43
C LEU A 106 -9.00 6.64 6.88
N PHE A 107 -8.00 5.92 7.38
CA PHE A 107 -7.95 5.47 8.77
C PHE A 107 -7.03 6.39 9.58
N HIS A 108 -7.57 7.07 10.59
CA HIS A 108 -6.88 8.06 11.39
C HIS A 108 -5.85 7.41 12.33
N LEU A 109 -4.66 7.98 12.37
CA LEU A 109 -3.65 7.72 13.39
C LEU A 109 -3.34 9.02 14.13
N ALA A 110 -3.71 9.08 15.39
CA ALA A 110 -3.38 10.21 16.27
C ALA A 110 -1.87 10.37 16.41
N VAL A 111 -1.43 11.58 16.80
CA VAL A 111 0.01 11.82 17.06
C VAL A 111 0.41 11.06 18.32
N ASP A 112 1.07 9.95 18.13
CA ASP A 112 1.70 9.17 19.21
C ASP A 112 3.06 8.67 18.74
N ARG A 113 4.10 9.41 19.13
CA ARG A 113 5.47 9.06 18.75
C ARG A 113 5.96 7.78 19.43
N SER A 114 5.40 7.44 20.57
CA SER A 114 5.75 6.22 21.28
C SER A 114 5.29 4.97 20.56
N ARG A 115 4.14 5.06 19.88
CA ARG A 115 3.52 3.93 19.17
C ARG A 115 3.90 3.88 17.70
N TYR A 116 3.75 4.98 16.98
CA TYR A 116 3.90 4.99 15.51
C TYR A 116 5.22 5.57 15.04
N GLY A 117 6.00 6.20 15.94
CA GLY A 117 7.25 6.88 15.59
C GLY A 117 7.09 8.06 14.63
N LEU A 118 5.86 8.56 14.47
CA LEU A 118 5.51 9.61 13.51
C LEU A 118 5.51 10.97 14.20
N ALA A 119 6.19 11.96 13.57
CA ALA A 119 6.27 13.33 14.07
C ALA A 119 5.01 14.16 13.78
N LYS A 120 4.15 13.68 12.89
CA LYS A 120 2.95 14.37 12.37
C LYS A 120 1.76 13.44 12.46
N GLU A 121 0.58 14.06 12.61
CA GLU A 121 -0.69 13.37 12.52
C GLU A 121 -0.91 12.84 11.10
N MET A 122 -1.23 11.56 10.99
CA MET A 122 -1.29 10.84 9.72
C MET A 122 -2.64 10.13 9.59
N ALA A 123 -2.96 9.75 8.37
CA ALA A 123 -3.99 8.77 8.09
C ALA A 123 -3.46 7.70 7.12
N VAL A 124 -3.89 6.47 7.32
CA VAL A 124 -3.65 5.36 6.39
C VAL A 124 -4.65 5.50 5.25
N ASP A 125 -4.16 5.53 4.02
CA ASP A 125 -4.97 5.70 2.80
C ASP A 125 -5.37 4.32 2.26
N LEU A 126 -6.65 3.96 2.39
CA LEU A 126 -7.18 2.68 1.95
C LEU A 126 -7.20 2.53 0.42
N ASN A 127 -7.18 3.65 -0.32
CA ASN A 127 -7.03 3.64 -1.79
C ASN A 127 -5.59 3.37 -2.23
N ALA A 128 -4.63 3.48 -1.32
CA ALA A 128 -3.21 3.47 -1.66
C ALA A 128 -2.53 2.16 -1.29
N LEU A 129 -3.19 1.04 -1.60
CA LEU A 129 -2.60 -0.29 -1.50
C LEU A 129 -1.41 -0.39 -2.46
N ALA A 130 -0.27 -0.78 -1.95
CA ALA A 130 0.98 -0.88 -2.70
C ALA A 130 1.70 -2.19 -2.40
N ARG A 131 2.38 -2.72 -3.40
CA ARG A 131 3.38 -3.78 -3.20
C ARG A 131 4.73 -3.10 -3.06
N VAL A 132 5.43 -3.39 -1.99
CA VAL A 132 6.73 -2.81 -1.67
C VAL A 132 7.76 -3.93 -1.64
N HIS A 133 8.79 -3.81 -2.47
CA HIS A 133 9.90 -4.76 -2.47
C HIS A 133 10.69 -4.64 -1.15
N ALA A 134 11.18 -5.75 -0.64
CA ALA A 134 11.90 -5.79 0.65
C ALA A 134 13.09 -4.82 0.73
N THR A 135 13.75 -4.51 -0.40
CA THR A 135 14.85 -3.53 -0.47
C THR A 135 14.40 -2.07 -0.55
N ALA A 136 13.09 -1.81 -0.76
CA ALA A 136 12.56 -0.47 -0.94
C ALA A 136 12.07 0.17 0.37
N PHE A 137 12.13 -0.52 1.51
CA PHE A 137 11.83 0.06 2.81
C PHE A 137 13.05 0.08 3.73
N LEU A 138 13.08 1.06 4.62
CA LEU A 138 14.14 1.14 5.62
C LEU A 138 14.00 -0.03 6.60
N PRO A 139 15.12 -0.69 6.97
CA PRO A 139 15.09 -1.96 7.70
C PRO A 139 14.56 -1.84 9.13
N ARG A 140 14.38 -0.62 9.64
CA ARG A 140 13.89 -0.35 10.98
C ARG A 140 12.46 0.16 10.93
N ALA A 141 11.55 -0.57 11.57
CA ALA A 141 10.23 -0.05 11.88
C ALA A 141 10.35 1.17 12.81
N VAL A 142 9.60 2.22 12.53
CA VAL A 142 9.54 3.42 13.36
C VAL A 142 8.45 3.33 14.41
N GLY A 143 7.47 2.45 14.21
CA GLY A 143 6.37 2.20 15.12
C GLY A 143 5.54 0.99 14.68
N ARG A 144 4.41 0.79 15.35
CA ARG A 144 3.51 -0.33 15.07
C ARG A 144 2.07 0.01 15.47
N LEU A 145 1.11 -0.46 14.69
CA LEU A 145 -0.29 -0.54 15.08
C LEU A 145 -0.49 -1.72 16.06
N ASP A 146 -1.37 -1.56 17.02
CA ASP A 146 -1.79 -2.66 17.88
C ASP A 146 -2.79 -3.60 17.17
N ASP A 147 -3.09 -4.74 17.81
CA ASP A 147 -3.96 -5.76 17.23
C ASP A 147 -5.39 -5.26 16.99
N ASN A 148 -5.90 -4.39 17.86
CA ASN A 148 -7.22 -3.80 17.69
C ASN A 148 -7.26 -2.84 16.50
N GLU A 149 -6.26 -1.98 16.38
CA GLU A 149 -6.11 -1.07 15.23
C GLU A 149 -5.97 -1.85 13.91
N LEU A 150 -5.18 -2.92 13.92
CA LEU A 150 -5.03 -3.79 12.76
C LEU A 150 -6.33 -4.49 12.37
N ARG A 151 -7.11 -4.92 13.37
CA ARG A 151 -8.42 -5.52 13.13
C ARG A 151 -9.37 -4.50 12.51
N VAL A 152 -9.47 -3.30 13.09
CA VAL A 152 -10.33 -2.23 12.57
C VAL A 152 -9.87 -1.76 11.19
N LEU A 153 -8.57 -1.61 10.97
CA LEU A 153 -7.99 -1.25 9.67
C LEU A 153 -8.34 -2.33 8.63
N GLY A 154 -8.19 -3.61 8.97
CA GLY A 154 -8.51 -4.73 8.10
C GLY A 154 -9.98 -4.78 7.72
N GLN A 155 -10.89 -4.57 8.68
CA GLN A 155 -12.32 -4.49 8.44
C GLN A 155 -12.67 -3.33 7.50
N ARG A 156 -12.17 -2.13 7.77
CA ARG A 156 -12.39 -0.96 6.91
C ARG A 156 -11.82 -1.14 5.50
N LEU A 157 -10.68 -1.81 5.38
CA LEU A 157 -10.10 -2.12 4.08
C LEU A 157 -10.97 -3.09 3.29
N ALA A 158 -11.52 -4.12 3.93
CA ALA A 158 -12.44 -5.06 3.30
C ALA A 158 -13.73 -4.36 2.84
N GLU A 159 -14.34 -3.56 3.70
CA GLU A 159 -15.50 -2.72 3.36
C GLU A 159 -15.19 -1.78 2.18
N HIS A 160 -14.02 -1.14 2.20
CA HIS A 160 -13.59 -0.22 1.14
C HIS A 160 -13.38 -0.91 -0.22
N LEU A 161 -12.94 -2.17 -0.19
CA LEU A 161 -12.72 -3.00 -1.40
C LEU A 161 -13.96 -3.81 -1.80
N ASP A 162 -15.08 -3.61 -1.11
CA ASP A 162 -16.33 -4.37 -1.32
C ASP A 162 -16.11 -5.89 -1.21
N ILE A 163 -15.27 -6.30 -0.23
CA ILE A 163 -14.98 -7.71 0.03
C ILE A 163 -15.93 -8.21 1.11
N ASP A 164 -16.78 -9.17 0.75
CA ASP A 164 -17.60 -9.90 1.71
C ASP A 164 -16.70 -10.84 2.54
N LEU A 165 -16.59 -10.55 3.84
CA LEU A 165 -15.80 -11.36 4.77
C LEU A 165 -16.59 -12.54 5.38
N GLU A 166 -17.92 -12.55 5.33
CA GLU A 166 -18.74 -13.59 5.99
C GLU A 166 -18.41 -15.00 5.47
N PRO A 167 -18.33 -15.26 4.14
CA PRO A 167 -17.99 -16.58 3.66
C PRO A 167 -16.58 -17.03 4.07
N LEU A 168 -15.63 -16.08 4.13
CA LEU A 168 -14.26 -16.38 4.54
C LEU A 168 -14.16 -16.72 6.01
N ILE A 169 -14.91 -16.02 6.85
CA ILE A 169 -14.99 -16.28 8.31
C ILE A 169 -15.64 -17.63 8.54
N ALA A 170 -16.78 -17.93 7.89
CA ALA A 170 -17.48 -19.20 8.00
C ALA A 170 -16.57 -20.39 7.64
N ALA A 171 -15.93 -20.35 6.49
CA ALA A 171 -14.99 -21.38 6.05
C ALA A 171 -13.81 -21.56 7.03
N ARG A 172 -13.31 -20.47 7.63
CA ARG A 172 -12.22 -20.54 8.61
C ARG A 172 -12.66 -21.15 9.94
N VAL A 173 -13.89 -20.86 10.37
CA VAL A 173 -14.49 -21.47 11.57
C VAL A 173 -14.67 -22.97 11.36
N GLU A 174 -15.22 -23.39 10.24
CA GLU A 174 -15.38 -24.80 9.86
C GLU A 174 -14.04 -25.54 9.89
N GLN A 175 -13.04 -25.01 9.20
CA GLN A 175 -11.69 -25.58 9.20
C GLN A 175 -11.13 -25.75 10.62
N ARG A 176 -11.35 -24.77 11.51
CA ARG A 176 -10.86 -24.83 12.89
C ARG A 176 -11.60 -25.85 13.72
N LEU A 177 -12.90 -26.02 13.51
CA LEU A 177 -13.69 -27.07 14.18
C LEU A 177 -13.21 -28.45 13.76
N ASP A 178 -12.93 -28.67 12.49
CA ASP A 178 -12.40 -29.94 11.97
C ASP A 178 -11.01 -30.26 12.56
N GLU A 179 -10.15 -29.25 12.68
CA GLU A 179 -8.81 -29.39 13.30
C GLU A 179 -8.87 -29.74 14.80
N LEU A 180 -9.98 -29.42 15.50
CA LEU A 180 -10.17 -29.68 16.93
C LEU A 180 -10.90 -31.00 17.21
N THR A 181 -11.61 -31.54 16.23
CA THR A 181 -12.44 -32.75 16.38
C THR A 181 -11.82 -34.00 15.76
N GLY A 182 -10.78 -33.87 14.96
CA GLY A 182 -10.01 -34.98 14.34
C GLY A 182 -8.71 -35.24 15.07
#